data_7c9837c6b08b8b6ca27b4539522da056
#
_entry.id   7c9837c6b08b8b6ca27b4539522da056
#
_cell.length_a   1.000
_cell.length_b   1.000
_cell.length_c   1.000
_cell.angle_alpha   90.00
_cell.angle_beta   90.00
_cell.angle_gamma   90.00
#
_symmetry.space_group_name_H-M   'P 1'
#
loop_
_entity.id
_entity.type
_entity.pdbx_description
1 polymer ?
#
loop_
_entity_poly.entity_id
_entity_poly.type
_entity_poly.pdbx_seq_one_letter_code
_entity_poly.pdbx_strand_id
1 'polypeptide(L)'
;GDSRPYKEWANDLMKKEMLTDQACLQCHKSFASKVVNHTHHSENSPGSQCTNCHMPYSTYGLLKAIRSHQISNPTVAESIDFGRPNACNQCHLDKTLDWTATYLEKWYQVPKPQLSSDEKSVAASLLWLLRGDAGQRALIAWSMGWESARQASGKEWMPPYLAQLLVDPYDAVRLLAYWSLRTLPSFRNFDYDFVASEVQRLSARNNAIQIWNQRSQKDKMGSDSVLITRQGIIKETIFQRLLRERDDRPVNLAE
;
A
#
# COMPACT_ATOMS: atom_id res chain seq x y z
N GLY A 1 7.32 -6.50 -36.59
CA GLY A 1 6.90 -6.23 -35.22
C GLY A 1 7.77 -6.99 -34.24
N ASP A 2 7.99 -6.44 -33.07
CA ASP A 2 8.78 -7.07 -32.00
C ASP A 2 8.05 -8.32 -31.48
N SER A 3 8.69 -9.47 -31.54
CA SER A 3 8.14 -10.76 -31.12
C SER A 3 8.33 -11.05 -29.62
N ARG A 4 9.05 -10.16 -28.89
CA ARG A 4 9.29 -10.31 -27.45
C ARG A 4 8.02 -10.09 -26.63
N PRO A 5 7.89 -10.73 -25.47
CA PRO A 5 6.80 -10.46 -24.56
C PRO A 5 6.71 -8.96 -24.21
N TYR A 6 5.51 -8.41 -24.20
CA TYR A 6 5.23 -6.98 -23.93
C TYR A 6 5.96 -6.41 -22.71
N LYS A 7 6.08 -7.19 -21.63
CA LYS A 7 6.78 -6.77 -20.40
C LYS A 7 8.31 -6.61 -20.55
N GLU A 8 8.89 -7.04 -21.67
CA GLU A 8 10.32 -6.89 -21.93
C GLU A 8 10.63 -5.62 -22.75
N TRP A 9 9.64 -5.02 -23.39
CA TRP A 9 9.86 -3.84 -24.25
C TRP A 9 10.36 -2.62 -23.48
N ALA A 10 9.86 -2.43 -22.26
CA ALA A 10 10.25 -1.28 -21.44
C ALA A 10 11.73 -1.28 -21.02
N ASN A 11 12.41 -2.41 -21.15
CA ASN A 11 13.79 -2.59 -20.72
C ASN A 11 14.81 -2.32 -21.84
N ASP A 12 14.38 -2.11 -23.07
CA ASP A 12 15.26 -1.93 -24.23
C ASP A 12 16.09 -0.64 -24.20
N LEU A 13 15.60 0.38 -23.49
CA LEU A 13 16.26 1.68 -23.41
C LEU A 13 17.35 1.73 -22.33
N MET A 14 17.44 0.70 -21.48
CA MET A 14 18.39 0.66 -20.39
C MET A 14 19.26 -0.59 -20.46
N LYS A 15 20.57 -0.44 -20.18
CA LYS A 15 21.44 -1.59 -19.96
C LYS A 15 20.91 -2.40 -18.77
N LYS A 16 21.04 -3.73 -18.85
CA LYS A 16 20.48 -4.67 -17.85
C LYS A 16 20.91 -4.32 -16.41
N GLU A 17 22.13 -3.87 -16.23
CA GLU A 17 22.69 -3.48 -14.94
C GLU A 17 21.98 -2.24 -14.37
N MET A 18 21.45 -1.35 -15.23
CA MET A 18 20.76 -0.13 -14.84
C MET A 18 19.31 -0.38 -14.38
N LEU A 19 18.82 -1.61 -14.50
CA LEU A 19 17.53 -2.02 -13.93
C LEU A 19 17.61 -2.28 -12.42
N THR A 20 18.81 -2.21 -11.84
CA THR A 20 19.11 -2.40 -10.42
C THR A 20 19.55 -1.07 -9.79
N ASP A 21 19.90 -1.12 -8.52
CA ASP A 21 20.46 0.03 -7.78
C ASP A 21 21.78 0.56 -8.39
N GLN A 22 22.41 -0.15 -9.31
CA GLN A 22 23.58 0.34 -10.06
C GLN A 22 23.25 1.63 -10.83
N ALA A 23 22.02 1.84 -11.25
CA ALA A 23 21.59 3.12 -11.82
C ALA A 23 21.87 4.30 -10.88
N CYS A 24 21.75 4.11 -9.59
CA CYS A 24 21.99 5.12 -8.55
C CYS A 24 23.46 5.09 -8.07
N LEU A 25 24.00 3.90 -7.84
CA LEU A 25 25.32 3.69 -7.23
C LEU A 25 26.48 4.10 -8.13
N GLN A 26 26.30 4.20 -9.45
CA GLN A 26 27.34 4.76 -10.34
C GLN A 26 27.74 6.20 -9.95
N CYS A 27 26.79 7.00 -9.42
CA CYS A 27 27.05 8.35 -8.91
C CYS A 27 27.13 8.37 -7.38
N HIS A 28 26.27 7.65 -6.70
CA HIS A 28 26.20 7.57 -5.23
C HIS A 28 27.10 6.46 -4.65
N LYS A 29 28.35 6.39 -5.10
CA LYS A 29 29.31 5.31 -4.77
C LYS A 29 29.51 5.08 -3.27
N SER A 30 29.43 6.13 -2.45
CA SER A 30 29.60 6.05 -1.00
C SER A 30 28.54 5.20 -0.30
N PHE A 31 27.37 5.00 -0.91
CA PHE A 31 26.32 4.16 -0.35
C PHE A 31 26.49 2.68 -0.65
N ALA A 32 27.28 2.29 -1.65
CA ALA A 32 27.47 0.89 -2.02
C ALA A 32 27.91 -0.01 -0.84
N SER A 33 28.76 0.51 0.07
CA SER A 33 29.21 -0.18 1.28
C SER A 33 28.42 0.20 2.55
N LYS A 34 27.42 1.06 2.45
CA LYS A 34 26.68 1.61 3.58
C LYS A 34 25.16 1.44 3.47
N VAL A 35 24.69 0.60 2.55
CA VAL A 35 23.25 0.43 2.28
C VAL A 35 22.48 0.11 3.57
N VAL A 36 22.95 -0.86 4.35
CA VAL A 36 22.29 -1.27 5.62
C VAL A 36 22.21 -0.11 6.62
N ASN A 37 23.31 0.64 6.78
CA ASN A 37 23.36 1.78 7.69
C ASN A 37 22.49 2.94 7.21
N HIS A 38 22.34 3.10 5.90
CA HIS A 38 21.50 4.14 5.32
C HIS A 38 20.01 3.75 5.34
N THR A 39 19.68 2.51 5.03
CA THR A 39 18.29 2.09 4.87
C THR A 39 17.67 1.51 6.15
N HIS A 40 18.53 1.08 7.09
CA HIS A 40 18.13 0.31 8.29
C HIS A 40 17.40 -1.00 7.96
N HIS A 41 17.67 -1.57 6.77
CA HIS A 41 17.15 -2.86 6.31
C HIS A 41 18.30 -3.79 5.95
N SER A 42 18.06 -5.11 5.95
CA SER A 42 19.05 -6.09 5.52
C SER A 42 19.43 -5.86 4.05
N GLU A 43 20.69 -6.06 3.69
CA GLU A 43 21.26 -5.72 2.38
C GLU A 43 20.47 -6.26 1.18
N ASN A 44 19.99 -7.49 1.28
CA ASN A 44 19.26 -8.16 0.19
C ASN A 44 17.74 -8.05 0.33
N SER A 45 17.24 -7.21 1.24
CA SER A 45 15.80 -7.02 1.41
C SER A 45 15.25 -5.99 0.41
N PRO A 46 13.96 -6.05 0.07
CA PRO A 46 13.32 -4.98 -0.71
C PRO A 46 13.44 -3.59 -0.07
N GLY A 47 13.56 -3.51 1.26
CA GLY A 47 13.75 -2.25 1.99
C GLY A 47 15.11 -1.60 1.76
N SER A 48 16.10 -2.33 1.19
CA SER A 48 17.42 -1.80 0.85
C SER A 48 17.52 -1.30 -0.60
N GLN A 49 16.48 -1.47 -1.41
CA GLN A 49 16.46 -0.97 -2.78
C GLN A 49 16.23 0.54 -2.81
N CYS A 50 17.11 1.28 -3.46
CA CYS A 50 17.07 2.75 -3.57
C CYS A 50 15.70 3.24 -4.06
N THR A 51 15.15 2.59 -5.09
CA THR A 51 13.89 2.99 -5.73
C THR A 51 12.68 2.79 -4.82
N ASN A 52 12.71 1.87 -3.86
CA ASN A 52 11.56 1.64 -2.95
C ASN A 52 11.33 2.82 -1.99
N CYS A 53 12.38 3.59 -1.69
CA CYS A 53 12.29 4.78 -0.84
C CYS A 53 12.26 6.08 -1.66
N HIS A 54 13.16 6.21 -2.66
CA HIS A 54 13.37 7.46 -3.40
C HIS A 54 12.51 7.61 -4.66
N MET A 55 11.94 6.51 -5.16
CA MET A 55 10.99 6.47 -6.29
C MET A 55 9.80 5.58 -5.90
N PRO A 56 9.05 5.94 -4.84
CA PRO A 56 7.95 5.10 -4.36
C PRO A 56 6.92 4.89 -5.45
N TYR A 57 6.11 3.86 -5.29
CA TYR A 57 5.01 3.64 -6.20
C TYR A 57 3.96 4.74 -6.10
N SER A 58 3.36 5.08 -7.22
CA SER A 58 2.22 5.98 -7.36
C SER A 58 1.19 5.35 -8.30
N THR A 59 -0.03 5.83 -8.25
CA THR A 59 -1.07 5.39 -9.19
C THR A 59 -0.84 5.98 -10.58
N TYR A 60 -1.10 5.17 -11.58
CA TYR A 60 -1.15 5.60 -12.97
C TYR A 60 -2.36 4.95 -13.65
N GLY A 61 -3.29 5.77 -14.11
CA GLY A 61 -4.53 5.29 -14.70
C GLY A 61 -5.41 4.45 -13.76
N LEU A 62 -5.21 4.51 -12.45
CA LEU A 62 -5.88 3.76 -11.38
C LEU A 62 -5.81 2.22 -11.49
N LEU A 63 -5.34 1.65 -12.60
CA LEU A 63 -5.31 0.20 -12.82
C LEU A 63 -4.01 -0.47 -12.40
N LYS A 64 -2.97 0.31 -12.12
CA LYS A 64 -1.67 -0.21 -11.65
C LYS A 64 -0.90 0.85 -10.89
N ALA A 65 0.06 0.38 -10.11
CA ALA A 65 1.09 1.25 -9.54
C ALA A 65 2.34 1.24 -10.44
N ILE A 66 2.92 2.41 -10.65
CA ILE A 66 4.20 2.59 -11.33
C ILE A 66 5.17 3.33 -10.41
N ARG A 67 6.46 3.23 -10.69
CA ARG A 67 7.46 4.03 -9.98
C ARG A 67 7.26 5.52 -10.26
N SER A 68 7.29 6.33 -9.22
CA SER A 68 7.41 7.77 -9.39
C SER A 68 8.69 8.08 -10.16
N HIS A 69 8.60 8.89 -11.22
CA HIS A 69 9.79 9.35 -11.93
C HIS A 69 10.46 10.54 -11.22
N GLN A 70 9.83 11.08 -10.20
CA GLN A 70 10.43 12.07 -9.32
C GLN A 70 11.24 11.35 -8.23
N ILE A 71 12.54 11.60 -8.19
CA ILE A 71 13.40 11.16 -7.09
C ILE A 71 13.18 12.12 -5.92
N SER A 72 12.77 11.58 -4.77
CA SER A 72 12.47 12.36 -3.57
C SER A 72 13.00 11.66 -2.31
N ASN A 73 13.16 12.39 -1.24
CA ASN A 73 13.42 11.81 0.08
C ASN A 73 12.08 11.60 0.78
N PRO A 74 11.85 10.43 1.41
CA PRO A 74 10.62 10.20 2.14
C PRO A 74 10.45 11.22 3.29
N THR A 75 9.31 11.91 3.32
CA THR A 75 8.90 12.77 4.45
C THR A 75 7.44 12.52 4.79
N VAL A 76 7.05 12.68 6.05
CA VAL A 76 5.65 12.59 6.45
C VAL A 76 4.90 13.89 6.13
N ALA A 77 5.61 15.01 6.04
CA ALA A 77 5.02 16.29 5.66
C ALA A 77 4.33 16.22 4.28
N GLU A 78 4.96 15.59 3.27
CA GLU A 78 4.33 15.40 1.96
C GLU A 78 3.03 14.59 2.02
N SER A 79 2.94 13.63 2.96
CA SER A 79 1.72 12.84 3.13
C SER A 79 0.57 13.67 3.72
N ILE A 80 0.89 14.65 4.57
CA ILE A 80 -0.08 15.55 5.20
C ILE A 80 -0.49 16.65 4.22
N ASP A 81 0.49 17.31 3.61
CA ASP A 81 0.25 18.52 2.81
C ASP A 81 -0.37 18.19 1.43
N PHE A 82 -0.01 17.04 0.84
CA PHE A 82 -0.39 16.67 -0.52
C PHE A 82 -1.12 15.34 -0.62
N GLY A 83 -1.39 14.66 0.50
CA GLY A 83 -2.06 13.35 0.51
C GLY A 83 -1.25 12.22 -0.12
N ARG A 84 0.06 12.40 -0.39
CA ARG A 84 0.91 11.41 -1.03
C ARG A 84 1.22 10.26 -0.06
N PRO A 85 0.84 8.99 -0.36
CA PRO A 85 1.21 7.87 0.49
C PRO A 85 2.73 7.74 0.64
N ASN A 86 3.19 7.71 1.89
CA ASN A 86 4.61 7.67 2.21
C ASN A 86 5.24 6.33 1.78
N ALA A 87 6.48 6.37 1.28
CA ALA A 87 7.22 5.19 0.83
C ALA A 87 7.33 4.10 1.91
N CYS A 88 7.60 4.48 3.16
CA CYS A 88 7.70 3.53 4.27
C CYS A 88 6.37 2.80 4.49
N ASN A 89 5.25 3.53 4.46
CA ASN A 89 3.92 2.99 4.71
C ASN A 89 3.32 2.25 3.51
N GLN A 90 3.98 2.21 2.36
CA GLN A 90 3.61 1.31 1.25
C GLN A 90 4.07 -0.14 1.48
N CYS A 91 5.09 -0.35 2.32
CA CYS A 91 5.53 -1.67 2.79
C CYS A 91 5.07 -1.94 4.22
N HIS A 92 5.29 -1.01 5.14
CA HIS A 92 4.86 -1.09 6.54
C HIS A 92 3.40 -0.64 6.68
N LEU A 93 2.50 -1.41 6.07
CA LEU A 93 1.07 -1.10 5.97
C LEU A 93 0.36 -1.06 7.33
N ASP A 94 0.91 -1.73 8.34
CA ASP A 94 0.41 -1.78 9.71
C ASP A 94 0.87 -0.60 10.59
N LYS A 95 1.72 0.29 10.08
CA LYS A 95 2.31 1.38 10.85
C LYS A 95 1.61 2.72 10.61
N THR A 96 1.61 3.54 11.66
CA THR A 96 1.06 4.90 11.66
C THR A 96 2.01 5.88 10.97
N LEU A 97 1.54 7.07 10.61
CA LEU A 97 2.43 8.17 10.18
C LEU A 97 3.34 8.63 11.32
N ASP A 98 2.88 8.55 12.57
CA ASP A 98 3.70 8.85 13.75
C ASP A 98 4.92 7.93 13.87
N TRP A 99 4.72 6.63 13.63
CA TRP A 99 5.81 5.67 13.58
C TRP A 99 6.85 6.07 12.50
N THR A 100 6.38 6.37 11.30
CA THR A 100 7.26 6.77 10.19
C THR A 100 8.01 8.06 10.52
N ALA A 101 7.32 9.10 11.01
CA ALA A 101 7.93 10.36 11.38
C ALA A 101 9.00 10.19 12.48
N THR A 102 8.72 9.35 13.47
CA THR A 102 9.65 9.06 14.57
C THR A 102 10.96 8.44 14.06
N TYR A 103 10.88 7.48 13.12
CA TYR A 103 12.09 6.86 12.57
C TYR A 103 12.82 7.75 11.59
N LEU A 104 12.14 8.56 10.78
CA LEU A 104 12.77 9.53 9.89
C LEU A 104 13.49 10.63 10.70
N GLU A 105 12.90 11.10 11.80
CA GLU A 105 13.57 12.04 12.71
C GLU A 105 14.81 11.40 13.35
N LYS A 106 14.66 10.20 13.91
CA LYS A 106 15.73 9.48 14.61
C LYS A 106 16.94 9.17 13.70
N TRP A 107 16.69 8.75 12.46
CA TRP A 107 17.74 8.25 11.58
C TRP A 107 18.32 9.32 10.66
N TYR A 108 17.48 10.26 10.23
CA TYR A 108 17.86 11.24 9.19
C TYR A 108 17.64 12.69 9.62
N GLN A 109 17.21 12.94 10.87
CA GLN A 109 16.95 14.27 11.41
C GLN A 109 15.88 15.04 10.60
N VAL A 110 14.98 14.31 9.93
CA VAL A 110 13.83 14.92 9.26
C VAL A 110 12.84 15.42 10.32
N PRO A 111 12.48 16.71 10.33
CA PRO A 111 11.59 17.23 11.35
C PRO A 111 10.24 16.51 11.38
N LYS A 112 9.80 16.12 12.57
CA LYS A 112 8.50 15.49 12.76
C LYS A 112 7.39 16.55 12.65
N PRO A 113 6.44 16.40 11.71
CA PRO A 113 5.34 17.34 11.56
C PRO A 113 4.31 17.19 12.69
N GLN A 114 3.40 18.16 12.79
CA GLN A 114 2.28 18.05 13.71
C GLN A 114 1.26 17.04 13.17
N LEU A 115 0.90 16.03 13.96
CA LEU A 115 0.04 14.92 13.55
C LEU A 115 -1.28 14.96 14.32
N SER A 116 -2.37 14.65 13.63
CA SER A 116 -3.69 14.43 14.22
C SER A 116 -3.73 13.15 15.07
N SER A 117 -4.80 12.96 15.83
CA SER A 117 -5.00 11.75 16.64
C SER A 117 -5.06 10.48 15.76
N ASP A 118 -5.68 10.57 14.60
CA ASP A 118 -5.77 9.44 13.66
C ASP A 118 -4.39 9.06 13.09
N GLU A 119 -3.61 10.04 12.67
CA GLU A 119 -2.26 9.82 12.13
C GLU A 119 -1.28 9.25 13.17
N LYS A 120 -1.58 9.44 14.45
CA LYS A 120 -0.83 8.85 15.58
C LYS A 120 -1.29 7.44 15.95
N SER A 121 -2.55 7.09 15.71
CA SER A 121 -3.14 5.86 16.27
C SER A 121 -3.60 4.86 15.22
N VAL A 122 -3.92 5.29 13.99
CA VAL A 122 -4.39 4.43 12.90
C VAL A 122 -3.26 4.23 11.89
N ALA A 123 -3.14 3.03 11.36
CA ALA A 123 -2.20 2.72 10.29
C ALA A 123 -2.45 3.64 9.09
N ALA A 124 -1.38 4.24 8.56
CA ALA A 124 -1.49 5.18 7.46
C ALA A 124 -2.19 4.57 6.24
N SER A 125 -1.94 3.29 5.97
CA SER A 125 -2.61 2.54 4.92
C SER A 125 -4.14 2.55 5.08
N LEU A 126 -4.64 2.39 6.30
CA LEU A 126 -6.08 2.39 6.56
C LEU A 126 -6.70 3.79 6.46
N LEU A 127 -5.96 4.84 6.79
CA LEU A 127 -6.43 6.20 6.56
C LEU A 127 -6.63 6.45 5.07
N TRP A 128 -5.65 6.08 4.23
CA TRP A 128 -5.74 6.23 2.78
C TRP A 128 -6.76 5.27 2.15
N LEU A 129 -6.91 4.04 2.66
CA LEU A 129 -7.83 3.06 2.12
C LEU A 129 -9.29 3.37 2.45
N LEU A 130 -9.58 3.87 3.66
CA LEU A 130 -10.95 4.07 4.13
C LEU A 130 -11.49 5.47 3.80
N ARG A 131 -10.67 6.53 4.03
CA ARG A 131 -11.10 7.92 3.82
C ARG A 131 -10.42 8.65 2.67
N GLY A 132 -9.39 8.06 2.08
CA GLY A 132 -8.62 8.67 0.99
C GLY A 132 -9.40 8.80 -0.32
N ASP A 133 -8.81 9.52 -1.28
CA ASP A 133 -9.31 9.60 -2.65
C ASP A 133 -9.13 8.26 -3.42
N ALA A 134 -9.68 8.17 -4.63
CA ALA A 134 -9.62 6.94 -5.43
C ALA A 134 -8.18 6.51 -5.76
N GLY A 135 -7.26 7.45 -5.95
CA GLY A 135 -5.85 7.16 -6.21
C GLY A 135 -5.15 6.54 -4.99
N GLN A 136 -5.38 7.12 -3.82
CA GLN A 136 -4.87 6.59 -2.55
C GLN A 136 -5.43 5.19 -2.27
N ARG A 137 -6.74 5.00 -2.44
CA ARG A 137 -7.40 3.69 -2.25
C ARG A 137 -6.86 2.63 -3.22
N ALA A 138 -6.69 2.99 -4.50
CA ALA A 138 -6.13 2.10 -5.51
C ALA A 138 -4.69 1.70 -5.18
N LEU A 139 -3.84 2.66 -4.79
CA LEU A 139 -2.45 2.40 -4.44
C LEU A 139 -2.33 1.48 -3.22
N ILE A 140 -3.13 1.71 -2.19
CA ILE A 140 -3.09 0.86 -0.99
C ILE A 140 -3.69 -0.51 -1.26
N ALA A 141 -4.76 -0.61 -2.04
CA ALA A 141 -5.28 -1.90 -2.50
C ALA A 141 -4.19 -2.72 -3.22
N TRP A 142 -3.46 -2.07 -4.14
CA TRP A 142 -2.32 -2.70 -4.83
C TRP A 142 -1.19 -3.08 -3.86
N SER A 143 -0.84 -2.20 -2.93
CA SER A 143 0.22 -2.44 -1.94
C SER A 143 -0.08 -3.65 -1.05
N MET A 144 -1.34 -3.88 -0.69
CA MET A 144 -1.76 -5.08 0.06
C MET A 144 -1.55 -6.40 -0.73
N GLY A 145 -1.50 -6.32 -2.06
CA GLY A 145 -1.13 -7.44 -2.94
C GLY A 145 0.38 -7.61 -3.14
N TRP A 146 1.17 -6.59 -2.81
CA TRP A 146 2.61 -6.62 -3.01
C TRP A 146 3.31 -7.51 -1.97
N GLU A 147 4.12 -8.46 -2.46
CA GLU A 147 4.78 -9.49 -1.61
C GLU A 147 5.61 -8.85 -0.48
N SER A 148 6.41 -7.84 -0.81
CA SER A 148 7.27 -7.15 0.15
C SER A 148 6.47 -6.49 1.29
N ALA A 149 5.32 -5.90 0.98
CA ALA A 149 4.44 -5.29 1.96
C ALA A 149 3.79 -6.35 2.87
N ARG A 150 3.35 -7.47 2.30
CA ARG A 150 2.77 -8.58 3.07
C ARG A 150 3.78 -9.25 4.00
N GLN A 151 5.05 -9.31 3.60
CA GLN A 151 6.13 -9.81 4.45
C GLN A 151 6.46 -8.84 5.58
N ALA A 152 6.46 -7.54 5.31
CA ALA A 152 6.81 -6.51 6.30
C ALA A 152 5.70 -6.27 7.34
N SER A 153 4.43 -6.33 6.95
CA SER A 153 3.28 -5.91 7.78
C SER A 153 2.35 -7.05 8.21
N GLY A 154 2.65 -8.30 7.79
CA GLY A 154 1.67 -9.39 7.91
C GLY A 154 0.51 -9.21 6.93
N LYS A 155 -0.29 -10.25 6.77
CA LYS A 155 -1.38 -10.28 5.79
C LYS A 155 -2.73 -10.69 6.38
N GLU A 156 -2.74 -11.18 7.60
CA GLU A 156 -3.90 -11.80 8.24
C GLU A 156 -5.00 -10.78 8.55
N TRP A 157 -4.64 -9.53 8.72
CA TRP A 157 -5.54 -8.42 9.02
C TRP A 157 -6.14 -7.75 7.76
N MET A 158 -5.57 -7.99 6.57
CA MET A 158 -5.93 -7.29 5.32
C MET A 158 -7.31 -7.66 4.74
N PRO A 159 -7.82 -8.92 4.87
CA PRO A 159 -9.02 -9.34 4.14
C PRO A 159 -10.26 -8.46 4.34
N PRO A 160 -10.63 -8.03 5.56
CA PRO A 160 -11.86 -7.23 5.73
C PRO A 160 -11.76 -5.85 5.06
N TYR A 161 -10.58 -5.27 4.97
CA TYR A 161 -10.34 -3.99 4.29
C TYR A 161 -10.38 -4.13 2.78
N LEU A 162 -9.76 -5.18 2.22
CA LEU A 162 -9.87 -5.50 0.80
C LEU A 162 -11.29 -5.86 0.41
N ALA A 163 -12.03 -6.60 1.28
CA ALA A 163 -13.44 -6.90 1.07
C ALA A 163 -14.28 -5.62 1.00
N GLN A 164 -13.99 -4.62 1.86
CA GLN A 164 -14.68 -3.32 1.81
C GLN A 164 -14.49 -2.61 0.47
N LEU A 165 -13.32 -2.73 -0.14
CA LEU A 165 -13.06 -2.13 -1.45
C LEU A 165 -13.73 -2.86 -2.63
N LEU A 166 -14.28 -4.07 -2.46
CA LEU A 166 -15.06 -4.74 -3.50
C LEU A 166 -16.37 -3.99 -3.83
N VAL A 167 -16.77 -3.06 -3.00
CA VAL A 167 -17.95 -2.19 -3.23
C VAL A 167 -17.57 -0.72 -3.43
N ASP A 168 -16.30 -0.45 -3.74
CA ASP A 168 -15.84 0.91 -4.05
C ASP A 168 -16.57 1.46 -5.28
N PRO A 169 -16.88 2.76 -5.36
CA PRO A 169 -17.48 3.36 -6.55
C PRO A 169 -16.61 3.22 -7.81
N TYR A 170 -15.27 3.17 -7.69
CA TYR A 170 -14.35 3.08 -8.81
C TYR A 170 -14.03 1.62 -9.18
N ASP A 171 -14.27 1.27 -10.44
CA ASP A 171 -14.00 -0.07 -11.01
C ASP A 171 -12.54 -0.49 -10.80
N ALA A 172 -11.61 0.43 -11.02
CA ALA A 172 -10.19 0.18 -10.87
C ALA A 172 -9.80 -0.18 -9.42
N VAL A 173 -10.38 0.50 -8.43
CA VAL A 173 -10.14 0.19 -7.01
C VAL A 173 -10.67 -1.22 -6.69
N ARG A 174 -11.89 -1.56 -7.18
CA ARG A 174 -12.48 -2.90 -7.00
C ARG A 174 -11.60 -3.98 -7.60
N LEU A 175 -11.10 -3.76 -8.82
CA LEU A 175 -10.23 -4.72 -9.53
C LEU A 175 -8.91 -4.96 -8.77
N LEU A 176 -8.25 -3.89 -8.32
CA LEU A 176 -7.01 -3.99 -7.55
C LEU A 176 -7.23 -4.67 -6.19
N ALA A 177 -8.33 -4.35 -5.51
CA ALA A 177 -8.71 -5.02 -4.27
C ALA A 177 -8.95 -6.53 -4.47
N TYR A 178 -9.63 -6.91 -5.55
CA TYR A 178 -9.84 -8.30 -5.92
C TYR A 178 -8.53 -9.04 -6.21
N TRP A 179 -7.65 -8.47 -7.02
CA TRP A 179 -6.35 -9.10 -7.30
C TRP A 179 -5.52 -9.28 -6.03
N SER A 180 -5.50 -8.26 -5.17
CA SER A 180 -4.78 -8.33 -3.90
C SER A 180 -5.39 -9.35 -2.95
N LEU A 181 -6.71 -9.43 -2.86
CA LEU A 181 -7.41 -10.41 -2.05
C LEU A 181 -7.04 -11.84 -2.47
N ARG A 182 -6.98 -12.12 -3.78
CA ARG A 182 -6.58 -13.44 -4.31
C ARG A 182 -5.12 -13.83 -4.02
N THR A 183 -4.27 -12.90 -3.62
CA THR A 183 -2.91 -13.23 -3.16
C THR A 183 -2.90 -13.85 -1.76
N LEU A 184 -4.01 -13.73 -1.03
CA LEU A 184 -4.14 -14.24 0.33
C LEU A 184 -4.60 -15.72 0.31
N PRO A 185 -4.04 -16.58 1.16
CA PRO A 185 -4.23 -18.04 1.06
C PRO A 185 -5.69 -18.51 1.00
N SER A 186 -6.56 -17.95 1.85
CA SER A 186 -7.99 -18.33 1.91
C SER A 186 -8.83 -17.82 0.73
N PHE A 187 -8.24 -16.98 -0.12
CA PHE A 187 -8.97 -16.28 -1.21
C PHE A 187 -8.42 -16.60 -2.60
N ARG A 188 -7.54 -17.60 -2.75
CA ARG A 188 -6.95 -17.95 -4.05
C ARG A 188 -7.98 -18.26 -5.12
N ASN A 189 -9.08 -18.92 -4.73
CA ASN A 189 -10.18 -19.30 -5.61
C ASN A 189 -11.42 -18.40 -5.41
N PHE A 190 -11.26 -17.23 -4.78
CA PHE A 190 -12.36 -16.30 -4.62
C PHE A 190 -12.74 -15.75 -6.00
N ASP A 191 -14.02 -15.90 -6.34
CA ASP A 191 -14.59 -15.42 -7.61
C ASP A 191 -15.30 -14.09 -7.39
N TYR A 192 -15.06 -13.14 -8.28
CA TYR A 192 -15.63 -11.81 -8.21
C TYR A 192 -15.56 -11.09 -9.55
N ASP A 193 -16.69 -10.57 -9.99
CA ASP A 193 -16.78 -9.67 -11.13
C ASP A 193 -16.84 -8.20 -10.65
N PHE A 194 -15.79 -7.45 -10.93
CA PHE A 194 -15.64 -6.06 -10.48
C PHE A 194 -16.58 -5.08 -11.20
N VAL A 195 -17.19 -5.47 -12.32
CA VAL A 195 -18.20 -4.69 -13.07
C VAL A 195 -19.63 -5.18 -12.84
N ALA A 196 -19.82 -6.22 -12.02
CA ALA A 196 -21.13 -6.76 -11.69
C ALA A 196 -22.06 -5.71 -11.03
N SER A 197 -23.34 -6.05 -10.90
CA SER A 197 -24.32 -5.21 -10.24
C SER A 197 -23.94 -4.94 -8.76
N GLU A 198 -24.44 -3.84 -8.20
CA GLU A 198 -24.19 -3.50 -6.80
C GLU A 198 -24.59 -4.63 -5.84
N VAL A 199 -25.72 -5.27 -6.09
CA VAL A 199 -26.21 -6.40 -5.27
C VAL A 199 -25.21 -7.55 -5.27
N GLN A 200 -24.66 -7.89 -6.43
CA GLN A 200 -23.65 -8.96 -6.55
C GLN A 200 -22.32 -8.58 -5.86
N ARG A 201 -21.90 -7.33 -6.00
CA ARG A 201 -20.70 -6.82 -5.31
C ARG A 201 -20.86 -6.83 -3.79
N LEU A 202 -22.02 -6.41 -3.28
CA LEU A 202 -22.35 -6.48 -1.84
C LEU A 202 -22.35 -7.93 -1.34
N SER A 203 -22.92 -8.86 -2.11
CA SER A 203 -22.87 -10.30 -1.79
C SER A 203 -21.45 -10.82 -1.72
N ALA A 204 -20.61 -10.47 -2.69
CA ALA A 204 -19.19 -10.87 -2.72
C ALA A 204 -18.42 -10.30 -1.52
N ARG A 205 -18.62 -9.00 -1.18
CA ARG A 205 -18.04 -8.40 0.03
C ARG A 205 -18.41 -9.20 1.29
N ASN A 206 -19.70 -9.50 1.46
CA ASN A 206 -20.20 -10.22 2.63
C ASN A 206 -19.62 -11.64 2.70
N ASN A 207 -19.52 -12.33 1.55
CA ASN A 207 -18.85 -13.63 1.46
C ASN A 207 -17.38 -13.55 1.86
N ALA A 208 -16.64 -12.55 1.39
CA ALA A 208 -15.24 -12.36 1.76
C ALA A 208 -15.07 -12.12 3.28
N ILE A 209 -15.96 -11.32 3.89
CA ILE A 209 -15.96 -11.11 5.34
C ILE A 209 -16.31 -12.40 6.08
N GLN A 210 -17.25 -13.20 5.57
CA GLN A 210 -17.59 -14.51 6.16
C GLN A 210 -16.40 -15.48 6.13
N ILE A 211 -15.71 -15.59 5.00
CA ILE A 211 -14.49 -16.41 4.87
C ILE A 211 -13.44 -15.96 5.91
N TRP A 212 -13.22 -14.65 6.06
CA TRP A 212 -12.30 -14.16 7.08
C TRP A 212 -12.76 -14.47 8.51
N ASN A 213 -14.07 -14.33 8.80
CA ASN A 213 -14.63 -14.61 10.12
C ASN A 213 -14.53 -16.09 10.53
N GLN A 214 -14.53 -17.02 9.58
CA GLN A 214 -14.37 -18.45 9.83
C GLN A 214 -12.94 -18.85 10.20
N ARG A 215 -11.95 -17.96 10.03
CA ARG A 215 -10.56 -18.22 10.41
C ARG A 215 -10.42 -18.27 11.93
N SER A 216 -9.41 -19.00 12.40
CA SER A 216 -9.09 -19.04 13.83
C SER A 216 -8.70 -17.65 14.35
N GLN A 217 -8.87 -17.40 15.64
CA GLN A 217 -8.47 -16.12 16.23
C GLN A 217 -6.96 -15.84 16.07
N LYS A 218 -6.13 -16.89 16.10
CA LYS A 218 -4.68 -16.75 15.85
C LYS A 218 -4.38 -16.21 14.46
N ASP A 219 -5.22 -16.55 13.48
CA ASP A 219 -5.10 -16.12 12.09
C ASP A 219 -5.73 -14.72 11.83
N LYS A 220 -6.32 -14.10 12.85
CA LYS A 220 -6.92 -12.76 12.78
C LYS A 220 -6.15 -11.73 13.60
N MET A 221 -5.01 -12.11 14.19
CA MET A 221 -4.25 -11.20 15.05
C MET A 221 -3.98 -9.87 14.33
N GLY A 222 -4.52 -8.82 14.92
CA GLY A 222 -4.31 -7.45 14.52
C GLY A 222 -3.58 -6.67 15.59
N SER A 223 -3.36 -5.40 15.32
CA SER A 223 -2.90 -4.42 16.29
C SER A 223 -3.92 -3.29 16.35
N ASP A 224 -3.82 -2.47 17.39
CA ASP A 224 -4.70 -1.31 17.53
C ASP A 224 -4.61 -0.36 16.33
N SER A 225 -3.45 -0.24 15.73
CA SER A 225 -3.22 0.59 14.53
C SER A 225 -3.99 0.09 13.30
N VAL A 226 -4.15 -1.22 13.13
CA VAL A 226 -4.96 -1.77 12.03
C VAL A 226 -6.44 -1.95 12.38
N LEU A 227 -6.91 -1.30 13.44
CA LEU A 227 -8.31 -1.29 13.88
C LEU A 227 -8.89 -2.69 14.15
N ILE A 228 -8.05 -3.64 14.51
CA ILE A 228 -8.45 -4.99 14.91
C ILE A 228 -7.92 -5.26 16.32
N THR A 229 -8.83 -5.65 17.21
CA THR A 229 -8.48 -6.00 18.59
C THR A 229 -7.66 -7.30 18.62
N ARG A 230 -7.03 -7.59 19.77
CA ARG A 230 -6.34 -8.87 20.00
C ARG A 230 -7.27 -10.09 19.88
N GLN A 231 -8.59 -9.88 20.01
CA GLN A 231 -9.62 -10.90 19.82
C GLN A 231 -10.06 -11.04 18.36
N GLY A 232 -9.44 -10.33 17.42
CA GLY A 232 -9.77 -10.37 16.00
C GLY A 232 -11.08 -9.63 15.65
N ILE A 233 -11.50 -8.66 16.45
CA ILE A 233 -12.73 -7.87 16.24
C ILE A 233 -12.35 -6.51 15.66
N ILE A 234 -13.04 -6.11 14.58
CA ILE A 234 -12.86 -4.77 13.99
C ILE A 234 -13.41 -3.71 14.94
N LYS A 235 -12.65 -2.63 15.14
CA LYS A 235 -13.08 -1.43 15.87
C LYS A 235 -14.08 -0.62 15.03
N GLU A 236 -15.30 -1.12 14.99
CA GLU A 236 -16.36 -0.70 14.06
C GLU A 236 -16.63 0.81 14.12
N THR A 237 -16.63 1.42 15.29
CA THR A 237 -16.88 2.86 15.46
C THR A 237 -15.90 3.72 14.68
N ILE A 238 -14.60 3.41 14.75
CA ILE A 238 -13.56 4.14 14.03
C ILE A 238 -13.61 3.81 12.54
N PHE A 239 -13.78 2.53 12.20
CA PHE A 239 -13.90 2.06 10.83
C PHE A 239 -15.04 2.77 10.09
N GLN A 240 -16.24 2.82 10.67
CA GLN A 240 -17.40 3.49 10.06
C GLN A 240 -17.23 5.00 9.99
N ARG A 241 -16.59 5.62 10.98
CA ARG A 241 -16.29 7.05 10.92
C ARG A 241 -15.38 7.37 9.73
N LEU A 242 -14.28 6.65 9.56
CA LEU A 242 -13.35 6.85 8.44
C LEU A 242 -14.02 6.61 7.08
N LEU A 243 -14.90 5.62 6.96
CA LEU A 243 -15.67 5.40 5.74
C LEU A 243 -16.60 6.56 5.40
N ARG A 244 -17.24 7.19 6.39
CA ARG A 244 -18.09 8.38 6.16
C ARG A 244 -17.28 9.62 5.75
N GLU A 245 -16.00 9.67 6.12
CA GLU A 245 -15.08 10.74 5.75
C GLU A 245 -14.43 10.51 4.37
N ARG A 246 -14.80 9.45 3.65
CA ARG A 246 -14.18 9.05 2.38
C ARG A 246 -14.29 10.16 1.33
N ASP A 247 -13.18 10.41 0.66
CA ASP A 247 -13.12 11.32 -0.47
C ASP A 247 -13.61 10.62 -1.76
N ASP A 248 -14.88 10.82 -2.09
CA ASP A 248 -15.52 10.28 -3.29
C ASP A 248 -15.62 11.32 -4.44
N ARG A 249 -14.85 12.42 -4.37
CA ARG A 249 -14.81 13.39 -5.46
C ARG A 249 -14.37 12.70 -6.76
N PRO A 250 -15.02 13.00 -7.90
CA PRO A 250 -14.64 12.43 -9.18
C PRO A 250 -13.15 12.70 -9.49
N VAL A 251 -12.42 11.64 -9.85
CA VAL A 251 -11.05 11.79 -10.37
C VAL A 251 -11.15 11.97 -11.87
N ASN A 252 -10.83 13.17 -12.34
CA ASN A 252 -10.67 13.43 -13.76
C ASN A 252 -9.24 13.06 -14.12
N LEU A 253 -9.08 11.97 -14.88
CA LEU A 253 -7.81 11.66 -15.51
C LEU A 253 -7.63 12.68 -16.64
N ALA A 254 -6.68 13.61 -16.50
CA ALA A 254 -6.24 14.43 -17.63
C ALA A 254 -5.47 13.48 -18.59
N GLU A 255 -6.00 13.30 -19.80
CA GLU A 255 -5.31 12.62 -20.90
C GLU A 255 -4.25 13.55 -21.53
#